data_925610f55136093bc5e986549f42034e
#
_entry.id   925610f55136093bc5e986549f42034e
#
_cell.length_a   1.000
_cell.length_b   1.000
_cell.length_c   1.000
_cell.angle_alpha   90.00
_cell.angle_beta   90.00
_cell.angle_gamma   90.00
#
_symmetry.space_group_name_H-M   'P 1'
#
loop_
_entity.id
_entity.type
_entity.pdbx_description
1 polymer ?
#
loop_
_entity_poly.entity_id
_entity_poly.type
_entity_poly.pdbx_seq_one_letter_code
_entity_poly.pdbx_strand_id
1 'polypeptide(L)'
;MNGPTVAVESATRLGCFFGILLTMAVWELLAPRRRLTVPRSPRWFSNLGLVALNVVLVRLVLPLTAVGTAALTTNRGWGLLNQWAAPMWVRFPVAIAALDLAIYLQHVLFHAVPALWRFHMVHHADLDFDVTTNLRFHTIEILISTFIKIGVVFALGPPV
;
A
#
# COMPACT_ATOMS: atom_id res chain seq x y z
N MET A 1 7.50 14.80 16.74
CA MET A 1 6.12 14.95 16.21
C MET A 1 5.18 14.84 17.40
N ASN A 2 4.30 15.83 17.58
CA ASN A 2 3.39 15.87 18.73
C ASN A 2 2.30 14.80 18.56
N GLY A 3 1.97 14.06 19.64
CA GLY A 3 1.01 12.97 19.63
C GLY A 3 -0.35 13.25 18.94
N PRO A 4 -0.92 14.47 19.00
CA PRO A 4 -2.17 14.79 18.32
C PRO A 4 -2.10 14.72 16.80
N THR A 5 -0.98 15.10 16.17
CA THR A 5 -0.82 15.09 14.71
C THR A 5 -0.75 13.67 14.14
N VAL A 6 -0.06 12.76 14.82
CA VAL A 6 0.02 11.34 14.44
C VAL A 6 -1.34 10.65 14.56
N ALA A 7 -2.12 10.98 15.59
CA ALA A 7 -3.46 10.43 15.78
C ALA A 7 -4.42 10.88 14.68
N VAL A 8 -4.40 12.17 14.34
CA VAL A 8 -5.23 12.74 13.25
C VAL A 8 -4.85 12.13 11.90
N GLU A 9 -3.56 12.02 11.59
CA GLU A 9 -3.10 11.37 10.35
C GLU A 9 -3.59 9.93 10.26
N SER A 10 -3.39 9.15 11.33
CA SER A 10 -3.83 7.75 11.35
C SER A 10 -5.34 7.62 11.20
N ALA A 11 -6.11 8.46 11.88
CA ALA A 11 -7.58 8.48 11.78
C ALA A 11 -8.04 8.85 10.35
N THR A 12 -7.42 9.85 9.73
CA THR A 12 -7.72 10.26 8.35
C THR A 12 -7.43 9.13 7.37
N ARG A 13 -6.27 8.48 7.47
CA ARG A 13 -5.90 7.35 6.59
C ARG A 13 -6.84 6.17 6.73
N LEU A 14 -7.18 5.79 7.96
CA LEU A 14 -8.14 4.71 8.20
C LEU A 14 -9.54 5.09 7.73
N GLY A 15 -9.97 6.32 7.97
CA GLY A 15 -11.27 6.83 7.51
C GLY A 15 -11.39 6.81 5.99
N CYS A 16 -10.37 7.29 5.26
CA CYS A 16 -10.32 7.21 3.80
C CYS A 16 -10.32 5.75 3.31
N PHE A 17 -9.50 4.89 3.92
CA PHE A 17 -9.41 3.48 3.52
C PHE A 17 -10.75 2.76 3.68
N PHE A 18 -11.35 2.82 4.88
CA PHE A 18 -12.62 2.15 5.14
C PHE A 18 -13.79 2.81 4.41
N GLY A 19 -13.76 4.13 4.22
CA GLY A 19 -14.77 4.85 3.45
C GLY A 19 -14.79 4.39 1.99
N ILE A 20 -13.64 4.33 1.34
CA ILE A 20 -13.53 3.85 -0.05
C ILE A 20 -13.91 2.36 -0.13
N LEU A 21 -13.37 1.52 0.76
CA LEU A 21 -13.66 0.10 0.79
C LEU A 21 -15.15 -0.17 0.93
N LEU A 22 -15.84 0.51 1.87
CA LEU A 22 -17.27 0.36 2.10
C LEU A 22 -18.07 0.87 0.90
N THR A 23 -17.73 2.03 0.36
CA THR A 23 -18.42 2.61 -0.80
C THR A 23 -18.36 1.68 -2.00
N MET A 24 -17.17 1.15 -2.31
CA MET A 24 -16.99 0.20 -3.42
C MET A 24 -17.70 -1.13 -3.15
N ALA A 25 -17.64 -1.66 -1.92
CA ALA A 25 -18.34 -2.88 -1.55
C ALA A 25 -19.86 -2.73 -1.70
N VAL A 26 -20.42 -1.61 -1.23
CA VAL A 26 -21.86 -1.31 -1.39
C VAL A 26 -22.22 -1.17 -2.87
N TRP A 27 -21.41 -0.49 -3.66
CA TRP A 27 -21.63 -0.37 -5.09
C TRP A 27 -21.66 -1.74 -5.77
N GLU A 28 -20.70 -2.60 -5.50
CA GLU A 28 -20.66 -3.96 -6.10
C GLU A 28 -21.80 -4.87 -5.63
N LEU A 29 -22.37 -4.60 -4.44
CA LEU A 29 -23.57 -5.29 -3.98
C LEU A 29 -24.84 -4.81 -4.69
N LEU A 30 -24.97 -3.50 -4.92
CA LEU A 30 -26.16 -2.89 -5.51
C LEU A 30 -26.17 -2.97 -7.03
N ALA A 31 -25.00 -2.89 -7.69
CA ALA A 31 -24.86 -2.90 -9.14
C ALA A 31 -23.80 -3.94 -9.60
N PRO A 32 -24.01 -5.23 -9.36
CA PRO A 32 -23.06 -6.26 -9.76
C PRO A 32 -22.94 -6.35 -11.27
N ARG A 33 -21.71 -6.22 -11.80
CA ARG A 33 -21.45 -6.27 -13.24
C ARG A 33 -21.67 -7.66 -13.85
N ARG A 34 -21.48 -8.73 -13.03
CA ARG A 34 -21.65 -10.12 -13.45
C ARG A 34 -22.15 -10.98 -12.29
N ARG A 35 -22.68 -12.15 -12.60
CA ARG A 35 -22.97 -13.17 -11.58
C ARG A 35 -21.66 -13.73 -11.03
N LEU A 36 -21.59 -13.89 -9.71
CA LEU A 36 -20.42 -14.49 -9.05
C LEU A 36 -20.42 -16.00 -9.27
N THR A 37 -19.22 -16.57 -9.39
CA THR A 37 -18.98 -18.03 -9.45
C THR A 37 -18.86 -18.64 -8.07
N VAL A 38 -18.38 -17.84 -7.09
CA VAL A 38 -18.22 -18.25 -5.69
C VAL A 38 -18.92 -17.23 -4.78
N PRO A 39 -19.56 -17.68 -3.68
CA PRO A 39 -20.17 -16.77 -2.69
C PRO A 39 -19.16 -15.76 -2.15
N ARG A 40 -19.62 -14.53 -1.89
CA ARG A 40 -18.76 -13.45 -1.37
C ARG A 40 -18.19 -13.74 0.00
N SER A 41 -19.00 -14.33 0.91
CA SER A 41 -18.61 -14.49 2.31
C SER A 41 -17.29 -15.24 2.52
N PRO A 42 -17.04 -16.43 1.96
CA PRO A 42 -15.76 -17.12 2.15
C PRO A 42 -14.59 -16.37 1.48
N ARG A 43 -14.81 -15.71 0.34
CA ARG A 43 -13.79 -14.91 -0.32
C ARG A 43 -13.40 -13.70 0.52
N TRP A 44 -14.38 -12.92 0.98
CA TRP A 44 -14.15 -11.74 1.81
C TRP A 44 -13.46 -12.11 3.13
N PHE A 45 -13.89 -13.20 3.79
CA PHE A 45 -13.23 -13.69 4.99
C PHE A 45 -11.76 -14.03 4.73
N SER A 46 -11.46 -14.75 3.64
CA SER A 46 -10.09 -15.09 3.25
C SER A 46 -9.26 -13.84 2.91
N ASN A 47 -9.80 -12.91 2.08
CA ASN A 47 -9.09 -11.73 1.63
C ASN A 47 -8.81 -10.76 2.81
N LEU A 48 -9.80 -10.48 3.65
CA LEU A 48 -9.63 -9.62 4.83
C LEU A 48 -8.77 -10.28 5.91
N GLY A 49 -8.85 -11.61 6.05
CA GLY A 49 -7.96 -12.37 6.92
C GLY A 49 -6.49 -12.24 6.53
N LEU A 50 -6.18 -12.29 5.22
CA LEU A 50 -4.84 -12.03 4.71
C LEU A 50 -4.38 -10.59 5.01
N VAL A 51 -5.27 -9.59 4.86
CA VAL A 51 -4.96 -8.21 5.23
C VAL A 51 -4.59 -8.10 6.70
N ALA A 52 -5.43 -8.66 7.58
CA ALA A 52 -5.19 -8.63 9.02
C ALA A 52 -3.84 -9.29 9.39
N LEU A 53 -3.58 -10.48 8.83
CA LEU A 53 -2.31 -11.18 8.99
C LEU A 53 -1.13 -10.33 8.51
N ASN A 54 -1.22 -9.77 7.30
CA ASN A 54 -0.18 -8.95 6.71
C ASN A 54 0.12 -7.69 7.53
N VAL A 55 -0.92 -7.00 8.03
CA VAL A 55 -0.76 -5.82 8.89
C VAL A 55 -0.01 -6.17 10.17
N VAL A 56 -0.38 -7.29 10.82
CA VAL A 56 0.29 -7.73 12.05
C VAL A 56 1.76 -8.08 11.77
N LEU A 57 2.02 -8.90 10.75
CA LEU A 57 3.38 -9.36 10.43
C LEU A 57 4.29 -8.21 9.99
N VAL A 58 3.78 -7.29 9.15
CA VAL A 58 4.56 -6.10 8.75
C VAL A 58 4.92 -5.25 9.97
N ARG A 59 4.00 -5.03 10.91
CA ARG A 59 4.27 -4.26 12.13
C ARG A 59 5.28 -4.92 13.06
N LEU A 60 5.28 -6.27 13.12
CA LEU A 60 6.24 -7.02 13.92
C LEU A 60 7.65 -7.00 13.32
N VAL A 61 7.76 -7.09 11.98
CA VAL A 61 9.04 -7.17 11.27
C VAL A 61 9.62 -5.78 10.98
N LEU A 62 8.75 -4.79 10.68
CA LEU A 62 9.13 -3.45 10.25
C LEU A 62 8.50 -2.39 11.16
N PRO A 63 9.18 -2.01 12.26
CA PRO A 63 8.69 -0.97 13.15
C PRO A 63 8.68 0.42 12.50
N LEU A 64 9.52 0.63 11.48
CA LEU A 64 9.59 1.89 10.74
C LEU A 64 8.59 1.88 9.58
N THR A 65 7.69 2.85 9.58
CA THR A 65 6.72 3.04 8.49
C THR A 65 7.28 3.97 7.40
N ALA A 66 6.65 3.98 6.22
CA ALA A 66 6.99 4.92 5.15
C ALA A 66 6.90 6.39 5.62
N VAL A 67 5.88 6.73 6.41
CA VAL A 67 5.72 8.08 7.00
C VAL A 67 6.81 8.37 8.02
N GLY A 68 7.13 7.41 8.89
CA GLY A 68 8.24 7.55 9.83
C GLY A 68 9.58 7.74 9.13
N THR A 69 9.80 7.03 8.02
CA THR A 69 10.99 7.20 7.18
C THR A 69 11.03 8.59 6.54
N ALA A 70 9.92 9.06 5.98
CA ALA A 70 9.83 10.40 5.38
C ALA A 70 10.10 11.49 6.43
N ALA A 71 9.53 11.38 7.63
CA ALA A 71 9.80 12.29 8.74
C ALA A 71 11.28 12.27 9.16
N LEU A 72 11.89 11.09 9.25
CA LEU A 72 13.31 10.94 9.57
C LEU A 72 14.19 11.62 8.51
N THR A 73 13.93 11.38 7.23
CA THR A 73 14.71 11.97 6.13
C THR A 73 14.53 13.48 6.08
N THR A 74 13.33 14.00 6.29
CA THR A 74 13.08 15.44 6.38
C THR A 74 13.85 16.08 7.53
N ASN A 75 13.80 15.49 8.73
CA ASN A 75 14.49 16.02 9.91
C ASN A 75 16.03 15.99 9.79
N ARG A 76 16.55 15.06 9.00
CA ARG A 76 18.01 14.92 8.77
C ARG A 76 18.49 15.60 7.50
N GLY A 77 17.60 16.15 6.68
CA GLY A 77 17.93 16.70 5.36
C GLY A 77 18.41 15.63 4.35
N TRP A 78 18.06 14.35 4.60
CA TRP A 78 18.46 13.24 3.72
C TRP A 78 17.47 13.04 2.57
N GLY A 79 17.96 12.50 1.46
CA GLY A 79 17.18 12.20 0.27
C GLY A 79 17.19 13.34 -0.76
N LEU A 80 16.98 12.93 -2.00
CA LEU A 80 17.12 13.80 -3.17
C LEU A 80 16.23 15.05 -3.10
N LEU A 81 14.99 14.88 -2.70
CA LEU A 81 14.01 15.97 -2.68
C LEU A 81 14.24 16.96 -1.53
N ASN A 82 14.88 16.53 -0.43
CA ASN A 82 15.24 17.45 0.65
C ASN A 82 16.46 18.31 0.31
N GLN A 83 17.30 17.86 -0.62
CA GLN A 83 18.47 18.61 -1.11
C GLN A 83 18.12 19.47 -2.35
N TRP A 84 16.97 19.25 -2.93
CA TRP A 84 16.53 19.99 -4.11
C TRP A 84 15.81 21.29 -3.72
N ALA A 85 16.33 22.43 -4.15
CA ALA A 85 15.77 23.76 -3.86
C ALA A 85 14.53 24.09 -4.69
N ALA A 86 13.63 23.08 -4.87
CA ALA A 86 12.37 23.27 -5.56
C ALA A 86 11.24 23.56 -4.55
N PRO A 87 10.20 24.32 -4.95
CA PRO A 87 9.07 24.59 -4.08
C PRO A 87 8.24 23.32 -3.82
N MET A 88 7.49 23.31 -2.70
CA MET A 88 6.70 22.15 -2.25
C MET A 88 5.73 21.62 -3.32
N TRP A 89 5.08 22.53 -4.06
CA TRP A 89 4.13 22.17 -5.12
C TRP A 89 4.77 21.42 -6.30
N VAL A 90 6.11 21.44 -6.43
CA VAL A 90 6.88 20.61 -7.39
C VAL A 90 7.33 19.32 -6.72
N ARG A 91 7.93 19.40 -5.51
CA ARG A 91 8.48 18.23 -4.81
C ARG A 91 7.42 17.19 -4.48
N PHE A 92 6.23 17.63 -4.10
CA PHE A 92 5.15 16.72 -3.71
C PHE A 92 4.66 15.85 -4.88
N PRO A 93 4.25 16.40 -6.07
CA PRO A 93 3.86 15.54 -7.20
C PRO A 93 5.01 14.71 -7.75
N VAL A 94 6.26 15.19 -7.71
CA VAL A 94 7.43 14.39 -8.10
C VAL A 94 7.60 13.18 -7.17
N ALA A 95 7.42 13.37 -5.85
CA ALA A 95 7.47 12.27 -4.90
C ALA A 95 6.38 11.22 -5.17
N ILE A 96 5.15 11.66 -5.44
CA ILE A 96 4.03 10.76 -5.78
C ILE A 96 4.36 9.99 -7.06
N ALA A 97 4.77 10.67 -8.13
CA ALA A 97 5.08 10.04 -9.42
C ALA A 97 6.23 9.02 -9.29
N ALA A 98 7.27 9.32 -8.52
CA ALA A 98 8.39 8.41 -8.30
C ALA A 98 7.99 7.19 -7.47
N LEU A 99 7.15 7.35 -6.45
CA LEU A 99 6.62 6.24 -5.67
C LEU A 99 5.67 5.36 -6.50
N ASP A 100 4.81 5.96 -7.31
CA ASP A 100 3.90 5.24 -8.20
C ASP A 100 4.69 4.44 -9.24
N LEU A 101 5.70 5.06 -9.87
CA LEU A 101 6.60 4.38 -10.79
C LEU A 101 7.33 3.21 -10.12
N ALA A 102 7.82 3.36 -8.89
CA ALA A 102 8.50 2.30 -8.16
C ALA A 102 7.55 1.12 -7.88
N ILE A 103 6.30 1.40 -7.49
CA ILE A 103 5.26 0.37 -7.28
C ILE A 103 4.92 -0.32 -8.61
N TYR A 104 4.78 0.42 -9.70
CA TYR A 104 4.55 -0.14 -11.02
C TYR A 104 5.69 -1.07 -11.47
N LEU A 105 6.93 -0.61 -11.39
CA LEU A 105 8.10 -1.42 -11.76
C LEU A 105 8.23 -2.67 -10.89
N GLN A 106 7.97 -2.54 -9.59
CA GLN A 106 7.90 -3.69 -8.70
C GLN A 106 6.83 -4.70 -9.17
N HIS A 107 5.64 -4.24 -9.50
CA HIS A 107 4.55 -5.11 -9.98
C HIS A 107 4.94 -5.83 -11.28
N VAL A 108 5.58 -5.12 -12.22
CA VAL A 108 6.13 -5.73 -13.45
C VAL A 108 7.16 -6.83 -13.13
N LEU A 109 8.05 -6.59 -12.14
CA LEU A 109 9.02 -7.60 -11.70
C LEU A 109 8.34 -8.82 -11.10
N PHE A 110 7.27 -8.64 -10.31
CA PHE A 110 6.50 -9.76 -9.76
C PHE A 110 5.84 -10.62 -10.84
N HIS A 111 5.47 -10.03 -11.98
CA HIS A 111 4.99 -10.79 -13.12
C HIS A 111 6.12 -11.43 -13.96
N ALA A 112 7.27 -10.77 -14.08
CA ALA A 112 8.35 -11.20 -14.98
C ALA A 112 9.26 -12.27 -14.36
N VAL A 113 9.46 -12.26 -13.04
CA VAL A 113 10.38 -13.16 -12.34
C VAL A 113 9.63 -14.35 -11.75
N PRO A 114 9.90 -15.60 -12.20
CA PRO A 114 9.13 -16.78 -11.78
C PRO A 114 9.11 -17.03 -10.26
N ALA A 115 10.20 -16.70 -9.55
CA ALA A 115 10.26 -16.83 -8.09
C ALA A 115 9.32 -15.84 -7.40
N LEU A 116 9.23 -14.60 -7.90
CA LEU A 116 8.34 -13.55 -7.38
C LEU A 116 6.89 -13.83 -7.76
N TRP A 117 6.65 -14.33 -8.98
CA TRP A 117 5.33 -14.73 -9.42
C TRP A 117 4.65 -15.73 -8.48
N ARG A 118 5.41 -16.66 -7.90
CA ARG A 118 4.86 -17.64 -6.93
C ARG A 118 4.18 -16.99 -5.73
N PHE A 119 4.63 -15.82 -5.31
CA PHE A 119 3.99 -15.06 -4.24
C PHE A 119 2.83 -14.22 -4.78
N HIS A 120 3.04 -13.60 -5.94
CA HIS A 120 2.07 -12.71 -6.57
C HIS A 120 0.83 -13.42 -7.11
N MET A 121 0.95 -14.70 -7.50
CA MET A 121 -0.19 -15.51 -7.94
C MET A 121 -1.32 -15.59 -6.90
N VAL A 122 -1.06 -15.37 -5.61
CA VAL A 122 -2.08 -15.28 -4.57
C VAL A 122 -3.05 -14.13 -4.85
N HIS A 123 -2.54 -12.99 -5.33
CA HIS A 123 -3.36 -11.86 -5.75
C HIS A 123 -4.26 -12.22 -6.94
N HIS A 124 -3.76 -13.00 -7.88
CA HIS A 124 -4.49 -13.44 -9.08
C HIS A 124 -5.34 -14.70 -8.88
N ALA A 125 -5.30 -15.35 -7.71
CA ALA A 125 -6.00 -16.61 -7.47
C ALA A 125 -7.46 -16.46 -7.04
N ASP A 126 -8.01 -15.23 -6.98
CA ASP A 126 -9.42 -15.03 -6.68
C ASP A 126 -10.27 -15.35 -7.93
N LEU A 127 -11.28 -16.21 -7.79
CA LEU A 127 -12.12 -16.65 -8.91
C LEU A 127 -13.08 -15.55 -9.40
N ASP A 128 -13.43 -14.64 -8.51
CA ASP A 128 -14.23 -13.46 -8.83
C ASP A 128 -13.49 -12.21 -8.37
N PHE A 129 -13.56 -11.15 -9.17
CA PHE A 129 -12.89 -9.89 -8.88
C PHE A 129 -13.85 -8.92 -8.19
N ASP A 130 -13.48 -8.44 -7.00
CA ASP A 130 -14.16 -7.38 -6.27
C ASP A 130 -13.17 -6.51 -5.47
N VAL A 131 -13.68 -5.52 -4.74
CA VAL A 131 -12.85 -4.59 -3.97
C VAL A 131 -11.91 -5.30 -2.98
N THR A 132 -12.31 -6.45 -2.42
CA THR A 132 -11.49 -7.20 -1.48
C THR A 132 -10.34 -7.96 -2.15
N THR A 133 -10.47 -8.29 -3.44
CA THR A 133 -9.40 -8.92 -4.23
C THR A 133 -8.15 -8.06 -4.30
N ASN A 134 -8.31 -6.72 -4.36
CA ASN A 134 -7.20 -5.78 -4.36
C ASN A 134 -6.41 -5.77 -3.04
N LEU A 135 -6.93 -6.37 -1.99
CA LEU A 135 -6.29 -6.47 -0.69
C LEU A 135 -5.62 -7.84 -0.47
N ARG A 136 -5.81 -8.78 -1.39
CA ARG A 136 -5.33 -10.16 -1.31
C ARG A 136 -3.90 -10.26 -1.80
N PHE A 137 -2.94 -10.27 -0.88
CA PHE A 137 -1.52 -10.42 -1.19
C PHE A 137 -0.86 -11.45 -0.29
N HIS A 138 0.14 -12.16 -0.82
CA HIS A 138 0.98 -13.03 -0.02
C HIS A 138 1.85 -12.21 0.94
N THR A 139 2.05 -12.69 2.16
CA THR A 139 2.80 -11.98 3.20
C THR A 139 4.23 -11.62 2.77
N ILE A 140 4.94 -12.54 2.10
CA ILE A 140 6.30 -12.28 1.61
C ILE A 140 6.29 -11.15 0.58
N GLU A 141 5.30 -11.12 -0.31
CA GLU A 141 5.14 -10.03 -1.28
C GLU A 141 4.96 -8.68 -0.57
N ILE A 142 4.08 -8.62 0.43
CA ILE A 142 3.86 -7.40 1.21
C ILE A 142 5.12 -6.96 1.95
N LEU A 143 5.91 -7.88 2.50
CA LEU A 143 7.18 -7.55 3.14
C LEU A 143 8.18 -6.97 2.12
N ILE A 144 8.39 -7.64 0.98
CA ILE A 144 9.27 -7.15 -0.09
C ILE A 144 8.79 -5.76 -0.56
N SER A 145 7.51 -5.61 -0.83
CA SER A 145 6.89 -4.36 -1.25
C SER A 145 7.08 -3.23 -0.23
N THR A 146 6.99 -3.55 1.05
CA THR A 146 7.19 -2.57 2.11
C THR A 146 8.66 -2.16 2.22
N PHE A 147 9.60 -3.10 2.10
CA PHE A 147 11.04 -2.79 2.07
C PHE A 147 11.38 -1.89 0.89
N ILE A 148 10.88 -2.20 -0.31
CA ILE A 148 11.09 -1.38 -1.52
C ILE A 148 10.55 0.03 -1.29
N LYS A 149 9.31 0.16 -0.80
CA LYS A 149 8.69 1.47 -0.51
C LYS A 149 9.50 2.28 0.50
N ILE A 150 9.93 1.67 1.60
CA ILE A 150 10.76 2.34 2.60
C ILE A 150 12.10 2.79 1.99
N GLY A 151 12.75 1.94 1.18
CA GLY A 151 13.98 2.26 0.48
C GLY A 151 13.82 3.43 -0.48
N VAL A 152 12.74 3.46 -1.27
CA VAL A 152 12.43 4.57 -2.19
C VAL A 152 12.13 5.86 -1.41
N VAL A 153 11.34 5.79 -0.34
CA VAL A 153 11.06 6.94 0.53
C VAL A 153 12.34 7.47 1.16
N PHE A 154 13.23 6.59 1.62
CA PHE A 154 14.50 6.99 2.18
C PHE A 154 15.40 7.70 1.14
N ALA A 155 15.49 7.14 -0.07
CA ALA A 155 16.30 7.71 -1.16
C ALA A 155 15.75 9.05 -1.67
N LEU A 156 14.42 9.16 -1.76
CA LEU A 156 13.77 10.38 -2.23
C LEU A 156 13.74 11.48 -1.16
N GLY A 157 13.49 11.16 0.11
CA GLY A 157 13.22 12.14 1.15
C GLY A 157 11.98 13.00 0.80
N PRO A 158 10.79 12.39 0.62
CA PRO A 158 9.59 13.13 0.25
C PRO A 158 9.18 14.08 1.38
N PRO A 159 8.55 15.23 1.05
CA PRO A 159 8.00 16.13 2.05
C PRO A 159 6.90 15.42 2.85
N VAL A 160 6.80 15.78 4.15
CA VAL A 160 5.81 15.24 5.12
C VAL A 160 4.74 16.26 5.39
#